data_1d116eba71623a8c0f4996e239c9ddfc
#
_entry.id   1d116eba71623a8c0f4996e239c9ddfc
#
_cell.length_a   1.000
_cell.length_b   1.000
_cell.length_c   1.000
_cell.angle_alpha   90.00
_cell.angle_beta   90.00
_cell.angle_gamma   90.00
#
_symmetry.space_group_name_H-M   'P 1'
#
loop_
_entity.id
_entity.type
_entity.pdbx_description
1 polymer ?
#
loop_
_entity_poly.entity_id
_entity_poly.type
_entity_poly.pdbx_seq_one_letter_code
_entity_poly.pdbx_strand_id
1 'polypeptide(L)'
;NGGRGSATSLFLRGSAATQVLVMIDGVPLTKQDTTGTVSLEHIMLDSIERVEIVRGNVSAIYGSGAVGGVIQLFTRKGQGAPAGYAQLEAGSFNTVRAAAGVGGQVGDTRFALGIGGHRTTGISAIDVTQHPGENPDLDGYRNLNVNLSVSQQLAPGQTIGFRAQGTQGRFDTDGGGWGTSTDFYKGSSTLGNGSIYSHNQITQDWRSELTLSQGREKSVYDATQTAFPYDSQATTRSRTLNWVNTVALGRWQLTAGAERQLQSIDTSDSYATTLNTGRGVTALFAGLSGTSDAHSLQLNVRNDAVSGMSAQTTGYAGYGYQMTPAWKLIATVSSAFNLPPLGYLYDPFSGNPQLQPETARSGELGLQWAEGAQVMRATLFSTETDNLMLYDFDTFRFSNVAKASNKGLELSYNGKLSVADVRASLTAQDPVDEVTGAWLPRRARQMASLGVNLPWGAWLFGANVVYTGKRPDTALNPMLPAYSVTNVTVRYAVSPELALTGRIDNLFDRKYQTAWGYNQPGIGAYVGLVWNQKR
;
A
#
# COMPACT_ATOMS: atom_id res chain seq x y z
N ASN A 1 12.31 2.52 -7.21
CA ASN A 1 13.39 2.80 -8.14
C ASN A 1 14.71 2.49 -7.41
N GLY A 2 15.59 1.62 -7.95
CA GLY A 2 16.82 1.24 -7.28
C GLY A 2 16.67 0.16 -6.22
N GLY A 3 17.58 0.12 -5.25
CA GLY A 3 17.64 -0.86 -4.18
C GLY A 3 16.61 -0.68 -3.06
N ARG A 4 16.88 -1.28 -1.91
CA ARG A 4 16.03 -1.12 -0.72
C ARG A 4 16.10 0.31 -0.18
N GLY A 5 14.95 0.84 0.25
CA GLY A 5 14.82 2.22 0.73
C GLY A 5 14.53 3.24 -0.36
N SER A 6 14.70 2.88 -1.63
CA SER A 6 14.33 3.74 -2.75
C SER A 6 12.81 3.82 -2.92
N ALA A 7 12.34 4.97 -3.43
CA ALA A 7 10.93 5.28 -3.59
C ALA A 7 10.14 4.17 -4.32
N THR A 8 9.06 3.74 -3.73
CA THR A 8 8.19 2.67 -4.23
C THR A 8 6.84 3.24 -4.64
N SER A 9 6.47 3.06 -5.90
CA SER A 9 5.16 3.42 -6.43
C SER A 9 4.29 2.19 -6.66
N LEU A 10 3.01 2.30 -6.31
CA LEU A 10 2.01 1.26 -6.55
C LEU A 10 1.04 1.71 -7.63
N PHE A 11 0.72 0.79 -8.53
CA PHE A 11 -0.25 1.01 -9.61
C PHE A 11 -1.30 -0.10 -9.56
N LEU A 12 -2.50 0.20 -9.08
CA LEU A 12 -3.62 -0.73 -9.10
C LEU A 12 -4.54 -0.38 -10.27
N ARG A 13 -4.76 -1.33 -11.20
CA ARG A 13 -5.61 -1.11 -12.39
C ARG A 13 -5.27 0.18 -13.16
N GLY A 14 -3.98 0.43 -13.36
CA GLY A 14 -3.51 1.62 -14.07
C GLY A 14 -3.60 2.95 -13.32
N SER A 15 -4.17 3.00 -12.12
CA SER A 15 -4.23 4.21 -11.30
C SER A 15 -2.83 4.67 -10.88
N ALA A 16 -2.65 5.97 -10.64
CA ALA A 16 -1.43 6.52 -10.06
C ALA A 16 -1.24 6.08 -8.60
N ALA A 17 -0.01 6.14 -8.10
CA ALA A 17 0.28 5.81 -6.71
C ALA A 17 -0.45 6.72 -5.70
N THR A 18 -0.70 7.98 -6.07
CA THR A 18 -1.51 8.95 -5.30
C THR A 18 -3.00 8.58 -5.23
N GLN A 19 -3.47 7.70 -6.10
CA GLN A 19 -4.84 7.23 -6.22
C GLN A 19 -5.07 5.88 -5.53
N VAL A 20 -4.09 5.37 -4.77
CA VAL A 20 -4.19 4.14 -3.98
C VAL A 20 -4.10 4.50 -2.51
N LEU A 21 -5.19 4.26 -1.78
CA LEU A 21 -5.22 4.53 -0.34
C LEU A 21 -4.52 3.40 0.41
N VAL A 22 -3.55 3.75 1.24
CA VAL A 22 -2.86 2.81 2.13
C VAL A 22 -3.28 3.08 3.57
N MET A 23 -3.61 2.04 4.29
CA MET A 23 -4.05 2.12 5.70
C MET A 23 -3.28 1.11 6.56
N ILE A 24 -3.02 1.46 7.81
CA ILE A 24 -2.53 0.53 8.83
C ILE A 24 -3.53 0.52 9.99
N ASP A 25 -4.09 -0.65 10.28
CA ASP A 25 -5.13 -0.85 11.31
C ASP A 25 -6.32 0.14 11.21
N GLY A 26 -6.71 0.50 9.99
CA GLY A 26 -7.78 1.45 9.71
C GLY A 26 -7.35 2.92 9.74
N VAL A 27 -6.08 3.23 10.04
CA VAL A 27 -5.55 4.59 10.00
C VAL A 27 -5.02 4.92 8.61
N PRO A 28 -5.58 5.88 7.87
CA PRO A 28 -5.09 6.28 6.57
C PRO A 28 -3.67 6.86 6.66
N LEU A 29 -2.79 6.37 5.81
CA LEU A 29 -1.49 6.98 5.56
C LEU A 29 -1.63 7.94 4.39
N THR A 30 -1.35 9.21 4.63
CA THR A 30 -1.44 10.24 3.58
C THR A 30 -0.17 11.05 3.56
N LYS A 31 0.35 11.33 2.37
CA LYS A 31 1.47 12.22 2.15
C LYS A 31 0.99 13.45 1.40
N GLN A 32 1.32 14.63 1.92
CA GLN A 32 0.77 15.89 1.43
C GLN A 32 1.83 16.77 0.76
N ASP A 33 3.06 16.25 0.58
CA ASP A 33 4.14 16.94 -0.14
C ASP A 33 3.96 16.84 -1.68
N THR A 34 4.93 17.34 -2.40
CA THR A 34 4.94 17.32 -3.87
C THR A 34 5.14 15.94 -4.49
N THR A 35 5.45 14.91 -3.71
CA THR A 35 5.44 13.51 -4.17
C THR A 35 4.05 12.89 -4.09
N GLY A 36 3.24 13.29 -3.10
CA GLY A 36 1.88 12.80 -2.86
C GLY A 36 1.76 11.31 -2.54
N THR A 37 2.88 10.58 -2.47
CA THR A 37 2.89 9.11 -2.33
C THR A 37 3.50 8.68 -1.00
N VAL A 38 2.82 7.79 -0.28
CA VAL A 38 3.29 7.23 1.00
C VAL A 38 4.58 6.43 0.79
N SER A 39 5.54 6.59 1.70
CA SER A 39 6.83 5.88 1.66
C SER A 39 6.70 4.42 2.11
N LEU A 40 6.14 3.58 1.23
CA LEU A 40 5.88 2.15 1.48
C LEU A 40 7.15 1.33 1.68
N GLU A 41 8.26 1.75 1.08
CA GLU A 41 9.59 1.14 1.17
C GLU A 41 10.11 1.04 2.61
N HIS A 42 9.56 1.86 3.52
CA HIS A 42 9.95 1.87 4.92
C HIS A 42 9.02 1.05 5.83
N ILE A 43 7.92 0.50 5.30
CA ILE A 43 7.01 -0.34 6.08
C ILE A 43 7.55 -1.77 6.12
N MET A 44 8.00 -2.20 7.29
CA MET A 44 8.50 -3.56 7.50
C MET A 44 7.36 -4.52 7.82
N LEU A 45 7.44 -5.74 7.25
CA LEU A 45 6.38 -6.74 7.40
C LEU A 45 6.50 -7.58 8.69
N ASP A 46 7.50 -7.33 9.52
CA ASP A 46 7.75 -8.09 10.76
C ASP A 46 6.59 -8.03 11.74
N SER A 47 5.92 -6.87 11.78
CA SER A 47 4.78 -6.60 12.65
C SER A 47 3.42 -6.82 11.96
N ILE A 48 3.41 -7.11 10.68
CA ILE A 48 2.18 -7.26 9.90
C ILE A 48 1.70 -8.70 9.97
N GLU A 49 0.44 -8.89 10.34
CA GLU A 49 -0.23 -10.19 10.38
C GLU A 49 -0.92 -10.51 9.05
N ARG A 50 -1.53 -9.49 8.42
CA ARG A 50 -2.35 -9.65 7.22
C ARG A 50 -2.31 -8.39 6.37
N VAL A 51 -2.36 -8.59 5.05
CA VAL A 51 -2.54 -7.53 4.05
C VAL A 51 -3.83 -7.83 3.28
N GLU A 52 -4.73 -6.85 3.22
CA GLU A 52 -5.93 -6.91 2.40
C GLU A 52 -5.84 -5.87 1.28
N ILE A 53 -6.17 -6.29 0.07
CA ILE A 53 -6.16 -5.42 -1.11
C ILE A 53 -7.57 -5.42 -1.71
N VAL A 54 -8.22 -4.25 -1.66
CA VAL A 54 -9.48 -3.99 -2.35
C VAL A 54 -9.15 -3.26 -3.64
N ARG A 55 -9.53 -3.80 -4.78
CA ARG A 55 -9.28 -3.21 -6.10
C ARG A 55 -10.52 -2.49 -6.61
N GLY A 56 -10.29 -1.42 -7.38
CA GLY A 56 -11.35 -0.61 -7.99
C GLY A 56 -11.81 0.56 -7.11
N ASN A 57 -12.74 1.34 -7.63
CA ASN A 57 -13.23 2.54 -6.97
C ASN A 57 -14.04 2.21 -5.72
N VAL A 58 -13.54 2.60 -4.55
CA VAL A 58 -14.19 2.34 -3.26
C VAL A 58 -14.24 3.59 -2.35
N SER A 59 -14.18 4.79 -2.94
CA SER A 59 -14.25 6.06 -2.17
C SER A 59 -15.56 6.23 -1.39
N ALA A 60 -16.67 5.62 -1.84
CA ALA A 60 -17.93 5.62 -1.10
C ALA A 60 -17.84 4.90 0.27
N ILE A 61 -16.76 4.13 0.50
CA ILE A 61 -16.50 3.42 1.75
C ILE A 61 -15.34 4.06 2.50
N TYR A 62 -14.24 4.40 1.80
CA TYR A 62 -12.97 4.78 2.40
C TYR A 62 -12.59 6.27 2.22
N GLY A 63 -13.35 7.03 1.42
CA GLY A 63 -13.07 8.44 1.14
C GLY A 63 -12.03 8.66 0.05
N SER A 64 -11.41 9.83 0.09
CA SER A 64 -10.44 10.29 -0.90
C SER A 64 -9.25 9.35 -1.07
N GLY A 65 -8.73 9.26 -2.31
CA GLY A 65 -7.56 8.46 -2.68
C GLY A 65 -7.85 6.98 -2.95
N ALA A 66 -9.09 6.50 -2.71
CA ALA A 66 -9.48 5.12 -2.97
C ALA A 66 -10.04 4.94 -4.40
N VAL A 67 -9.32 5.44 -5.41
CA VAL A 67 -9.66 5.35 -6.84
C VAL A 67 -9.21 4.02 -7.43
N GLY A 68 -7.92 3.69 -7.35
CA GLY A 68 -7.39 2.39 -7.80
C GLY A 68 -7.71 1.26 -6.83
N GLY A 69 -7.90 1.61 -5.58
CA GLY A 69 -8.21 0.68 -4.51
C GLY A 69 -7.66 1.08 -3.16
N VAL A 70 -7.73 0.14 -2.22
CA VAL A 70 -7.22 0.28 -0.85
C VAL A 70 -6.30 -0.88 -0.52
N ILE A 71 -5.15 -0.58 0.09
CA ILE A 71 -4.27 -1.56 0.70
C ILE A 71 -4.34 -1.36 2.20
N GLN A 72 -4.85 -2.34 2.91
CA GLN A 72 -4.96 -2.31 4.35
C GLN A 72 -4.01 -3.33 4.99
N LEU A 73 -3.10 -2.81 5.81
CA LEU A 73 -2.15 -3.57 6.59
C LEU A 73 -2.70 -3.73 8.00
N PHE A 74 -2.72 -4.96 8.51
CA PHE A 74 -3.15 -5.25 9.88
C PHE A 74 -1.95 -5.69 10.70
N THR A 75 -1.71 -4.99 11.80
CA THR A 75 -0.65 -5.37 12.74
C THR A 75 -1.07 -6.56 13.59
N ARG A 76 -0.08 -7.25 14.15
CA ARG A 76 -0.32 -8.39 15.04
C ARG A 76 -1.14 -7.96 16.26
N LYS A 77 -2.18 -8.75 16.56
CA LYS A 77 -3.02 -8.59 17.76
C LYS A 77 -2.74 -9.77 18.69
N GLY A 78 -2.68 -9.51 19.98
CA GLY A 78 -2.52 -10.58 20.96
C GLY A 78 -3.73 -11.52 20.97
N GLN A 79 -3.48 -12.82 20.85
CA GLN A 79 -4.50 -13.87 20.89
C GLN A 79 -3.97 -15.09 21.66
N GLY A 80 -4.82 -15.78 22.40
CA GLY A 80 -4.47 -16.97 23.17
C GLY A 80 -3.49 -16.68 24.30
N ALA A 81 -2.85 -17.70 24.85
CA ALA A 81 -1.83 -17.55 25.89
C ALA A 81 -0.65 -16.68 25.40
N PRO A 82 -0.03 -15.86 26.28
CA PRO A 82 1.14 -15.07 25.92
C PRO A 82 2.24 -15.93 25.32
N ALA A 83 2.75 -15.55 24.15
CA ALA A 83 3.82 -16.25 23.46
C ALA A 83 4.74 -15.26 22.74
N GLY A 84 6.05 -15.55 22.82
CA GLY A 84 7.09 -14.80 22.16
C GLY A 84 7.42 -15.35 20.76
N TYR A 85 8.00 -14.51 19.92
CA TYR A 85 8.62 -14.88 18.67
C TYR A 85 9.93 -14.11 18.46
N ALA A 86 10.85 -14.73 17.72
CA ALA A 86 12.07 -14.07 17.26
C ALA A 86 12.44 -14.59 15.86
N GLN A 87 13.04 -13.73 15.06
CA GLN A 87 13.59 -14.09 13.76
C GLN A 87 14.90 -13.37 13.52
N LEU A 88 15.82 -14.06 12.85
CA LEU A 88 17.09 -13.52 12.39
C LEU A 88 17.33 -14.02 10.97
N GLU A 89 17.74 -13.13 10.07
CA GLU A 89 18.11 -13.44 8.69
C GLU A 89 19.40 -12.69 8.34
N ALA A 90 20.31 -13.35 7.63
CA ALA A 90 21.52 -12.74 7.08
C ALA A 90 21.77 -13.26 5.66
N GLY A 91 22.44 -12.47 4.82
CA GLY A 91 22.73 -12.90 3.46
C GLY A 91 23.38 -11.84 2.58
N SER A 92 23.15 -11.97 1.29
CA SER A 92 23.72 -11.12 0.25
C SER A 92 23.55 -9.63 0.53
N PHE A 93 24.42 -8.80 -0.08
CA PHE A 93 24.48 -7.35 0.11
C PHE A 93 24.70 -6.92 1.57
N ASN A 94 25.46 -7.73 2.35
CA ASN A 94 25.65 -7.55 3.80
C ASN A 94 24.32 -7.31 4.55
N THR A 95 23.27 -8.01 4.13
CA THR A 95 21.96 -7.85 4.72
C THR A 95 21.88 -8.59 6.05
N VAL A 96 21.37 -7.90 7.07
CA VAL A 96 20.97 -8.47 8.36
C VAL A 96 19.58 -7.95 8.71
N ARG A 97 18.68 -8.84 9.08
CA ARG A 97 17.35 -8.54 9.60
C ARG A 97 17.12 -9.29 10.88
N ALA A 98 16.65 -8.60 11.90
CA ALA A 98 16.25 -9.19 13.16
C ALA A 98 14.90 -8.62 13.61
N ALA A 99 14.04 -9.45 14.16
CA ALA A 99 12.81 -9.01 14.80
C ALA A 99 12.44 -9.93 15.95
N ALA A 100 11.78 -9.36 16.95
CA ALA A 100 11.25 -10.10 18.10
C ALA A 100 9.96 -9.44 18.58
N GLY A 101 9.16 -10.21 19.29
CA GLY A 101 7.94 -9.69 19.88
C GLY A 101 7.28 -10.71 20.81
N VAL A 102 6.27 -10.21 21.50
CA VAL A 102 5.42 -10.98 22.40
C VAL A 102 3.97 -10.53 22.23
N GLY A 103 3.04 -11.47 22.33
CA GLY A 103 1.63 -11.14 22.30
C GLY A 103 0.78 -12.26 22.88
N GLY A 104 -0.40 -11.88 23.36
CA GLY A 104 -1.33 -12.83 23.97
C GLY A 104 -2.50 -12.13 24.64
N GLN A 105 -3.19 -12.90 25.47
CA GLN A 105 -4.30 -12.46 26.30
C GLN A 105 -4.09 -12.91 27.75
N VAL A 106 -4.28 -11.99 28.69
CA VAL A 106 -4.28 -12.25 30.13
C VAL A 106 -5.57 -11.65 30.70
N GLY A 107 -6.45 -12.52 31.17
CA GLY A 107 -7.79 -12.10 31.55
C GLY A 107 -8.51 -11.44 30.36
N ASP A 108 -9.02 -10.25 30.57
CA ASP A 108 -9.74 -9.45 29.57
C ASP A 108 -8.82 -8.50 28.76
N THR A 109 -7.52 -8.55 29.01
CA THR A 109 -6.51 -7.73 28.33
C THR A 109 -5.83 -8.51 27.22
N ARG A 110 -5.87 -8.00 25.98
CA ARG A 110 -5.08 -8.48 24.84
C ARG A 110 -3.95 -7.50 24.56
N PHE A 111 -2.77 -8.01 24.27
CA PHE A 111 -1.62 -7.17 23.96
C PHE A 111 -0.73 -7.81 22.90
N ALA A 112 -0.02 -6.99 22.14
CA ALA A 112 1.06 -7.38 21.26
C ALA A 112 2.11 -6.27 21.23
N LEU A 113 3.38 -6.64 21.33
CA LEU A 113 4.54 -5.76 21.19
C LEU A 113 5.52 -6.42 20.23
N GLY A 114 6.05 -5.65 19.30
CA GLY A 114 7.06 -6.11 18.36
C GLY A 114 8.09 -5.03 18.08
N ILE A 115 9.31 -5.45 17.83
CA ILE A 115 10.41 -4.61 17.38
C ILE A 115 11.14 -5.34 16.25
N GLY A 116 11.57 -4.61 15.23
CA GLY A 116 12.33 -5.15 14.11
C GLY A 116 13.37 -4.16 13.61
N GLY A 117 14.46 -4.68 13.07
CA GLY A 117 15.52 -3.91 12.44
C GLY A 117 16.01 -4.60 11.16
N HIS A 118 16.38 -3.78 10.19
CA HIS A 118 16.93 -4.21 8.91
C HIS A 118 18.13 -3.32 8.53
N ARG A 119 19.18 -3.94 8.02
CA ARG A 119 20.34 -3.24 7.47
C ARG A 119 20.85 -3.98 6.24
N THR A 120 21.27 -3.24 5.23
CA THR A 120 21.97 -3.73 4.03
C THR A 120 22.93 -2.68 3.52
N THR A 121 24.01 -3.06 2.85
CA THR A 121 24.87 -2.14 2.09
C THR A 121 24.25 -1.82 0.72
N GLY A 122 23.22 -2.56 0.29
CA GLY A 122 22.52 -2.31 -0.97
C GLY A 122 23.34 -2.62 -2.22
N ILE A 123 22.98 -1.92 -3.28
CA ILE A 123 23.61 -1.90 -4.60
C ILE A 123 23.70 -0.44 -5.02
N SER A 124 24.48 -0.08 -6.07
CA SER A 124 24.31 1.23 -6.70
C SER A 124 22.92 1.32 -7.31
N ALA A 125 22.13 2.30 -6.88
CA ALA A 125 20.76 2.48 -7.33
C ALA A 125 20.68 2.92 -8.78
N ILE A 126 21.66 3.74 -9.23
CA ILE A 126 21.71 4.26 -10.59
C ILE A 126 22.47 3.33 -11.54
N ASP A 127 22.03 3.26 -12.78
CA ASP A 127 22.76 2.61 -13.86
C ASP A 127 23.73 3.59 -14.51
N VAL A 128 25.00 3.53 -14.12
CA VAL A 128 26.05 4.43 -14.65
C VAL A 128 26.32 4.27 -16.14
N THR A 129 25.83 3.19 -16.78
CA THR A 129 25.93 3.07 -18.24
C THR A 129 24.91 3.96 -18.96
N GLN A 130 23.81 4.29 -18.28
CA GLN A 130 22.76 5.21 -18.74
C GLN A 130 22.95 6.62 -18.19
N HIS A 131 23.62 6.75 -17.03
CA HIS A 131 23.95 8.01 -16.34
C HIS A 131 25.44 8.06 -15.97
N PRO A 132 26.36 8.21 -16.94
CA PRO A 132 27.81 8.04 -16.72
C PRO A 132 28.45 9.13 -15.83
N GLY A 133 27.69 10.17 -15.47
CA GLY A 133 28.15 11.20 -14.53
C GLY A 133 27.87 10.91 -13.07
N GLU A 134 27.04 9.92 -12.76
CA GLU A 134 26.64 9.64 -11.38
C GLU A 134 27.68 8.82 -10.61
N ASN A 135 27.54 8.83 -9.28
CA ASN A 135 28.37 8.07 -8.36
C ASN A 135 27.97 6.58 -8.36
N PRO A 136 28.88 5.62 -8.66
CA PRO A 136 28.58 4.20 -8.66
C PRO A 136 28.69 3.55 -7.28
N ASP A 137 28.57 4.30 -6.19
CA ASP A 137 28.68 3.77 -4.83
C ASP A 137 27.51 2.86 -4.44
N LEU A 138 27.58 2.30 -3.27
CA LEU A 138 26.54 1.40 -2.77
C LEU A 138 25.51 2.19 -1.94
N ASP A 139 24.26 2.13 -2.36
CA ASP A 139 23.15 2.77 -1.66
C ASP A 139 22.66 1.90 -0.50
N GLY A 140 23.17 2.22 0.68
CA GLY A 140 22.85 1.52 1.90
C GLY A 140 21.46 1.83 2.42
N TYR A 141 20.90 0.88 3.18
CA TYR A 141 19.60 1.03 3.85
C TYR A 141 19.62 0.53 5.28
N ARG A 142 18.97 1.28 6.19
CA ARG A 142 18.72 0.87 7.58
C ARG A 142 17.29 1.19 7.95
N ASN A 143 16.64 0.29 8.69
CA ASN A 143 15.31 0.50 9.22
C ASN A 143 15.21 0.00 10.64
N LEU A 144 14.46 0.73 11.47
CA LEU A 144 14.01 0.30 12.78
C LEU A 144 12.49 0.48 12.83
N ASN A 145 11.77 -0.53 13.30
CA ASN A 145 10.33 -0.47 13.46
C ASN A 145 9.88 -1.00 14.82
N VAL A 146 8.79 -0.44 15.32
CA VAL A 146 8.14 -0.84 16.58
C VAL A 146 6.65 -0.84 16.38
N ASN A 147 5.95 -1.80 16.96
CA ASN A 147 4.50 -1.84 17.03
C ASN A 147 4.01 -2.22 18.41
N LEU A 148 2.90 -1.64 18.82
CA LEU A 148 2.20 -1.90 20.07
C LEU A 148 0.70 -1.97 19.82
N SER A 149 0.04 -2.97 20.38
CA SER A 149 -1.41 -3.08 20.43
C SER A 149 -1.83 -3.53 21.82
N VAL A 150 -2.77 -2.82 22.43
CA VAL A 150 -3.38 -3.21 23.72
C VAL A 150 -4.87 -2.99 23.60
N SER A 151 -5.67 -3.94 24.07
CA SER A 151 -7.12 -3.77 24.19
C SER A 151 -7.63 -4.43 25.47
N GLN A 152 -8.59 -3.78 26.12
CA GLN A 152 -9.22 -4.20 27.35
C GLN A 152 -10.73 -4.35 27.11
N GLN A 153 -11.27 -5.52 27.40
CA GLN A 153 -12.69 -5.72 27.52
C GLN A 153 -13.14 -5.19 28.89
N LEU A 154 -13.97 -4.14 28.90
CA LEU A 154 -14.46 -3.49 30.12
C LEU A 154 -15.72 -4.18 30.65
N ALA A 155 -16.55 -4.68 29.74
CA ALA A 155 -17.76 -5.44 29.99
C ALA A 155 -18.07 -6.29 28.75
N PRO A 156 -19.02 -7.25 28.81
CA PRO A 156 -19.47 -7.97 27.62
C PRO A 156 -19.91 -7.01 26.51
N GLY A 157 -19.27 -7.11 25.34
CA GLY A 157 -19.51 -6.22 24.19
C GLY A 157 -18.89 -4.81 24.27
N GLN A 158 -18.17 -4.46 25.34
CA GLN A 158 -17.54 -3.15 25.52
C GLN A 158 -16.03 -3.31 25.55
N THR A 159 -15.33 -2.78 24.55
CA THR A 159 -13.87 -2.86 24.44
C THR A 159 -13.28 -1.50 24.14
N ILE A 160 -12.23 -1.13 24.88
CA ILE A 160 -11.36 0.00 24.54
C ILE A 160 -10.00 -0.51 24.12
N GLY A 161 -9.35 0.16 23.18
CA GLY A 161 -8.02 -0.25 22.75
C GLY A 161 -7.17 0.90 22.26
N PHE A 162 -5.87 0.61 22.22
CA PHE A 162 -4.82 1.48 21.73
C PHE A 162 -3.93 0.71 20.76
N ARG A 163 -3.53 1.34 19.66
CA ARG A 163 -2.54 0.83 18.73
C ARG A 163 -1.57 1.92 18.37
N ALA A 164 -0.31 1.55 18.22
CA ALA A 164 0.72 2.44 17.72
C ALA A 164 1.74 1.65 16.90
N GLN A 165 2.21 2.24 15.82
CA GLN A 165 3.30 1.74 15.01
C GLN A 165 4.21 2.89 14.63
N GLY A 166 5.52 2.65 14.63
CA GLY A 166 6.52 3.58 14.14
C GLY A 166 7.58 2.85 13.32
N THR A 167 8.05 3.49 12.26
CA THR A 167 9.20 3.03 11.49
C THR A 167 10.08 4.21 11.12
N GLN A 168 11.40 4.00 11.16
CA GLN A 168 12.41 4.95 10.70
C GLN A 168 13.30 4.25 9.68
N GLY A 169 13.24 4.71 8.43
CA GLY A 169 14.15 4.34 7.36
C GLY A 169 15.21 5.39 7.13
N ARG A 170 16.46 4.99 6.90
CA ARG A 170 17.56 5.84 6.39
C ARG A 170 18.15 5.15 5.18
N PHE A 171 18.39 5.89 4.12
CA PHE A 171 18.84 5.36 2.85
C PHE A 171 19.82 6.32 2.19
N ASP A 172 20.74 5.74 1.46
CA ASP A 172 21.57 6.45 0.49
C ASP A 172 20.88 6.32 -0.88
N THR A 173 21.13 7.26 -1.78
CA THR A 173 20.49 7.33 -3.12
C THR A 173 21.34 8.19 -4.04
N ASP A 174 20.97 8.25 -5.32
CA ASP A 174 21.67 8.99 -6.38
C ASP A 174 20.86 10.19 -6.88
N GLY A 175 21.50 11.10 -7.61
CA GLY A 175 20.93 12.34 -8.13
C GLY A 175 19.97 12.18 -9.31
N GLY A 176 19.74 10.97 -9.79
CA GLY A 176 18.77 10.69 -10.85
C GLY A 176 19.16 11.19 -12.24
N GLY A 177 20.44 11.30 -12.51
CA GLY A 177 21.01 11.78 -13.78
C GLY A 177 21.50 13.23 -13.75
N TRP A 178 21.43 13.88 -12.60
CA TRP A 178 21.89 15.27 -12.39
C TRP A 178 23.09 15.37 -11.44
N GLY A 179 23.54 14.24 -10.90
CA GLY A 179 24.68 14.17 -9.99
C GLY A 179 26.03 14.10 -10.68
N THR A 180 27.07 14.12 -9.87
CA THR A 180 28.47 13.88 -10.27
C THR A 180 29.01 12.63 -9.57
N SER A 181 30.10 12.07 -10.08
CA SER A 181 30.71 10.84 -9.53
C SER A 181 31.25 10.98 -8.11
N THR A 182 31.17 12.15 -7.51
CA THR A 182 31.61 12.45 -6.14
C THR A 182 30.43 12.87 -5.23
N ASP A 183 29.21 12.91 -5.75
CA ASP A 183 28.05 13.36 -5.02
C ASP A 183 27.49 12.24 -4.14
N PHE A 184 27.05 12.59 -2.95
CA PHE A 184 26.40 11.69 -2.01
C PHE A 184 25.04 12.26 -1.60
N TYR A 185 24.00 11.51 -1.87
CA TYR A 185 22.63 11.85 -1.52
C TYR A 185 22.13 10.92 -0.43
N LYS A 186 21.48 11.47 0.57
CA LYS A 186 20.93 10.71 1.70
C LYS A 186 19.49 11.09 1.96
N GLY A 187 18.73 10.13 2.43
CA GLY A 187 17.38 10.38 2.84
C GLY A 187 17.01 9.66 4.14
N SER A 188 16.03 10.19 4.79
CA SER A 188 15.37 9.48 5.90
C SER A 188 13.88 9.75 5.90
N SER A 189 13.12 8.72 6.24
CA SER A 189 11.69 8.83 6.50
C SER A 189 11.36 8.26 7.86
N THR A 190 10.56 8.99 8.62
CA THR A 190 9.97 8.53 9.88
C THR A 190 8.47 8.54 9.73
N LEU A 191 7.87 7.36 9.70
CA LEU A 191 6.44 7.15 9.61
C LEU A 191 5.93 6.61 10.94
N GLY A 192 4.90 7.25 11.48
CA GLY A 192 4.23 6.82 12.71
C GLY A 192 2.73 6.95 12.59
N ASN A 193 2.00 5.97 13.09
CA ASN A 193 0.57 6.03 13.22
C ASN A 193 0.11 5.45 14.55
N GLY A 194 -1.00 5.94 15.04
CA GLY A 194 -1.62 5.45 16.26
C GLY A 194 -3.10 5.73 16.33
N SER A 195 -3.81 4.93 17.10
CA SER A 195 -5.24 5.09 17.33
C SER A 195 -5.64 4.68 18.74
N ILE A 196 -6.66 5.37 19.26
CA ILE A 196 -7.46 4.95 20.41
C ILE A 196 -8.85 4.65 19.86
N TYR A 197 -9.43 3.55 20.25
CA TYR A 197 -10.74 3.13 19.75
C TYR A 197 -11.60 2.52 20.85
N SER A 198 -12.92 2.64 20.67
CA SER A 198 -13.92 2.01 21.49
C SER A 198 -14.90 1.24 20.60
N HIS A 199 -15.09 -0.04 20.88
CA HIS A 199 -16.08 -0.91 20.22
C HIS A 199 -17.17 -1.24 21.24
N ASN A 200 -18.41 -0.89 20.92
CA ASN A 200 -19.51 -0.97 21.85
C ASN A 200 -20.69 -1.69 21.20
N GLN A 201 -21.09 -2.83 21.74
CA GLN A 201 -22.35 -3.47 21.45
C GLN A 201 -23.43 -2.76 22.28
N ILE A 202 -24.22 -1.87 21.65
CA ILE A 202 -25.22 -1.05 22.33
C ILE A 202 -26.49 -1.87 22.62
N THR A 203 -26.94 -2.63 21.60
CA THR A 203 -27.99 -3.64 21.73
C THR A 203 -27.56 -4.92 21.00
N GLN A 204 -28.34 -5.97 21.03
CA GLN A 204 -28.06 -7.21 20.31
C GLN A 204 -27.79 -6.97 18.81
N ASP A 205 -28.48 -6.00 18.22
CA ASP A 205 -28.42 -5.71 16.78
C ASP A 205 -27.63 -4.44 16.43
N TRP A 206 -27.26 -3.61 17.42
CA TRP A 206 -26.59 -2.35 17.17
C TRP A 206 -25.20 -2.31 17.78
N ARG A 207 -24.18 -2.17 16.92
CA ARG A 207 -22.77 -1.92 17.26
C ARG A 207 -22.36 -0.50 16.90
N SER A 208 -21.66 0.18 17.79
CA SER A 208 -21.09 1.52 17.61
C SER A 208 -19.59 1.48 17.83
N GLU A 209 -18.83 2.07 16.92
CA GLU A 209 -17.38 2.13 16.96
C GLU A 209 -16.92 3.58 16.84
N LEU A 210 -16.07 4.03 17.78
CA LEU A 210 -15.46 5.35 17.76
C LEU A 210 -13.95 5.19 17.74
N THR A 211 -13.29 5.86 16.79
CA THR A 211 -11.84 5.82 16.64
C THR A 211 -11.27 7.21 16.49
N LEU A 212 -10.32 7.56 17.34
CA LEU A 212 -9.45 8.72 17.18
C LEU A 212 -8.08 8.24 16.73
N SER A 213 -7.57 8.74 15.61
CA SER A 213 -6.30 8.31 15.05
C SER A 213 -5.44 9.46 14.58
N GLN A 214 -4.13 9.24 14.54
CA GLN A 214 -3.16 10.15 13.96
C GLN A 214 -2.12 9.38 13.15
N GLY A 215 -1.92 9.82 11.89
CA GLY A 215 -0.78 9.48 11.06
C GLY A 215 0.19 10.64 10.95
N ARG A 216 1.49 10.35 10.89
CA ARG A 216 2.55 11.33 10.65
C ARG A 216 3.63 10.70 9.79
N GLU A 217 4.09 11.44 8.79
CA GLU A 217 5.30 11.11 8.04
C GLU A 217 6.23 12.34 8.01
N LYS A 218 7.48 12.14 8.38
CA LYS A 218 8.55 13.13 8.21
C LYS A 218 9.58 12.57 7.26
N SER A 219 9.78 13.22 6.12
CA SER A 219 10.84 12.93 5.16
C SER A 219 11.90 14.02 5.24
N VAL A 220 13.17 13.60 5.17
CA VAL A 220 14.33 14.49 5.09
C VAL A 220 15.16 14.02 3.90
N TYR A 221 15.57 14.95 3.07
CA TYR A 221 16.48 14.74 1.95
C TYR A 221 17.71 15.61 2.16
N ASP A 222 18.89 15.02 2.04
CA ASP A 222 20.18 15.65 2.28
C ASP A 222 21.09 15.40 1.06
N ALA A 223 21.32 16.46 0.30
CA ALA A 223 22.24 16.53 -0.83
C ALA A 223 23.37 17.54 -0.55
N THR A 224 23.74 17.73 0.73
CA THR A 224 24.74 18.73 1.14
C THR A 224 26.16 18.36 0.72
N GLN A 225 26.41 17.07 0.43
CA GLN A 225 27.69 16.56 -0.08
C GLN A 225 27.64 16.36 -1.60
N THR A 226 27.17 17.37 -2.33
CA THR A 226 27.03 17.36 -3.78
C THR A 226 27.61 18.63 -4.39
N ALA A 227 27.74 18.65 -5.71
CA ALA A 227 28.18 19.86 -6.46
C ALA A 227 27.17 21.02 -6.30
N PHE A 228 25.89 20.71 -6.03
CA PHE A 228 24.81 21.68 -5.76
C PHE A 228 24.18 21.38 -4.41
N PRO A 229 24.79 21.86 -3.29
CA PRO A 229 24.32 21.53 -1.96
C PRO A 229 22.88 21.96 -1.72
N TYR A 230 22.06 21.00 -1.26
CA TYR A 230 20.65 21.22 -0.97
C TYR A 230 20.19 20.28 0.14
N ASP A 231 19.34 20.76 1.02
CA ASP A 231 18.60 19.92 1.96
C ASP A 231 17.15 20.35 2.04
N SER A 232 16.30 19.42 2.35
CA SER A 232 14.88 19.68 2.55
C SER A 232 14.24 18.72 3.55
N GLN A 233 13.19 19.19 4.17
CA GLN A 233 12.33 18.35 4.99
C GLN A 233 10.86 18.64 4.75
N ALA A 234 10.05 17.59 4.85
CA ALA A 234 8.60 17.68 4.79
C ALA A 234 7.98 16.86 5.93
N THR A 235 7.03 17.44 6.65
CA THR A 235 6.26 16.72 7.67
C THR A 235 4.78 16.80 7.34
N THR A 236 4.19 15.66 7.03
CA THR A 236 2.74 15.50 6.84
C THR A 236 2.12 14.94 8.12
N ARG A 237 0.95 15.45 8.50
CA ARG A 237 0.13 14.94 9.60
C ARG A 237 -1.32 14.77 9.14
N SER A 238 -1.94 13.71 9.60
CA SER A 238 -3.38 13.47 9.45
C SER A 238 -3.96 13.04 10.80
N ARG A 239 -5.02 13.71 11.25
CA ARG A 239 -5.79 13.35 12.45
C ARG A 239 -7.20 13.05 12.03
N THR A 240 -7.73 11.92 12.45
CA THR A 240 -9.07 11.47 12.05
C THR A 240 -9.87 11.06 13.28
N LEU A 241 -11.07 11.60 13.40
CA LEU A 241 -12.13 11.09 14.25
C LEU A 241 -13.15 10.40 13.36
N ASN A 242 -13.37 9.12 13.60
CA ASN A 242 -14.31 8.29 12.84
C ASN A 242 -15.32 7.65 13.80
N TRP A 243 -16.60 7.80 13.50
CA TRP A 243 -17.70 7.19 14.25
C TRP A 243 -18.58 6.39 13.30
N VAL A 244 -18.63 5.08 13.52
CA VAL A 244 -19.34 4.12 12.67
C VAL A 244 -20.38 3.39 13.49
N ASN A 245 -21.60 3.32 12.98
CA ASN A 245 -22.70 2.54 13.57
C ASN A 245 -23.14 1.47 12.58
N THR A 246 -23.33 0.27 13.07
CA THR A 246 -23.79 -0.88 12.30
C THR A 246 -25.02 -1.47 12.98
N VAL A 247 -26.11 -1.57 12.24
CA VAL A 247 -27.40 -2.10 12.73
C VAL A 247 -27.80 -3.30 11.87
N ALA A 248 -27.99 -4.45 12.51
CA ALA A 248 -28.56 -5.63 11.88
C ALA A 248 -30.08 -5.49 11.74
N LEU A 249 -30.61 -5.69 10.55
CA LEU A 249 -32.03 -5.58 10.19
C LEU A 249 -32.47 -6.90 9.55
N GLY A 250 -32.49 -7.95 10.31
CA GLY A 250 -32.73 -9.30 9.83
C GLY A 250 -31.60 -9.78 8.91
N ARG A 251 -31.89 -9.97 7.61
CA ARG A 251 -30.89 -10.35 6.60
C ARG A 251 -30.08 -9.17 6.04
N TRP A 252 -30.41 -7.96 6.43
CA TRP A 252 -29.75 -6.73 6.01
C TRP A 252 -28.90 -6.14 7.13
N GLN A 253 -27.87 -5.42 6.76
CA GLN A 253 -27.05 -4.64 7.66
C GLN A 253 -27.00 -3.19 7.15
N LEU A 254 -27.43 -2.27 8.00
CA LEU A 254 -27.26 -0.84 7.78
C LEU A 254 -25.97 -0.38 8.46
N THR A 255 -25.12 0.34 7.75
CA THR A 255 -23.96 1.04 8.30
C THR A 255 -24.13 2.53 8.07
N ALA A 256 -23.90 3.35 9.08
CA ALA A 256 -23.91 4.81 8.94
C ALA A 256 -22.84 5.41 9.83
N GLY A 257 -22.25 6.53 9.39
CA GLY A 257 -21.19 7.14 10.17
C GLY A 257 -20.84 8.55 9.75
N ALA A 258 -19.97 9.14 10.55
CA ALA A 258 -19.40 10.46 10.34
C ALA A 258 -17.88 10.40 10.54
N GLU A 259 -17.15 11.16 9.75
CA GLU A 259 -15.70 11.28 9.83
C GLU A 259 -15.28 12.73 9.79
N ARG A 260 -14.32 13.11 10.63
CA ARG A 260 -13.62 14.40 10.57
C ARG A 260 -12.14 14.15 10.44
N GLN A 261 -11.54 14.58 9.33
CA GLN A 261 -10.11 14.49 9.07
C GLN A 261 -9.50 15.89 8.99
N LEU A 262 -8.35 16.06 9.66
CA LEU A 262 -7.50 17.25 9.59
C LEU A 262 -6.16 16.85 9.01
N GLN A 263 -5.80 17.42 7.87
CA GLN A 263 -4.54 17.18 7.18
C GLN A 263 -3.69 18.44 7.23
N SER A 264 -2.38 18.29 7.41
CA SER A 264 -1.43 19.41 7.37
C SER A 264 -0.09 18.98 6.79
N ILE A 265 0.60 19.96 6.23
CA ILE A 265 1.98 19.84 5.77
C ILE A 265 2.79 20.99 6.35
N ASP A 266 4.04 20.70 6.68
CA ASP A 266 5.07 21.64 7.08
C ASP A 266 6.35 21.27 6.32
N THR A 267 6.87 22.18 5.50
CA THR A 267 8.10 21.98 4.73
C THR A 267 9.08 23.10 5.00
N SER A 268 10.37 22.79 4.86
CA SER A 268 11.45 23.77 4.81
C SER A 268 12.63 23.20 4.01
N ASP A 269 13.42 24.09 3.41
CA ASP A 269 14.64 23.76 2.67
C ASP A 269 15.77 24.75 2.95
N SER A 270 16.96 24.47 2.40
CA SER A 270 18.16 25.30 2.55
C SER A 270 18.05 26.68 1.88
N TYR A 271 17.06 26.92 1.04
CA TYR A 271 16.77 28.21 0.43
C TYR A 271 15.75 29.04 1.21
N ALA A 272 15.45 28.64 2.46
CA ALA A 272 14.44 29.23 3.32
C ALA A 272 13.01 29.21 2.75
N THR A 273 12.77 28.31 1.78
CA THR A 273 11.43 28.08 1.27
C THR A 273 10.62 27.29 2.29
N THR A 274 9.48 27.82 2.68
CA THR A 274 8.62 27.17 3.67
C THR A 274 7.18 27.08 3.19
N LEU A 275 6.54 25.98 3.51
CA LEU A 275 5.10 25.79 3.36
C LEU A 275 4.54 25.27 4.68
N ASN A 276 3.59 26.00 5.27
CA ASN A 276 2.85 25.54 6.43
C ASN A 276 1.36 25.78 6.17
N THR A 277 0.62 24.70 5.91
CA THR A 277 -0.79 24.79 5.57
C THR A 277 -1.53 23.51 5.96
N GLY A 278 -2.87 23.57 5.90
CA GLY A 278 -3.71 22.43 6.22
C GLY A 278 -5.12 22.55 5.65
N ARG A 279 -5.85 21.45 5.69
CA ARG A 279 -7.27 21.40 5.34
C ARG A 279 -8.04 20.47 6.25
N GLY A 280 -9.34 20.71 6.33
CA GLY A 280 -10.30 19.84 6.99
C GLY A 280 -11.23 19.15 5.99
N VAL A 281 -11.52 17.88 6.24
CA VAL A 281 -12.54 17.12 5.51
C VAL A 281 -13.55 16.62 6.53
N THR A 282 -14.85 16.83 6.28
CA THR A 282 -15.93 16.25 7.07
C THR A 282 -16.77 15.37 6.15
N ALA A 283 -16.96 14.13 6.52
CA ALA A 283 -17.74 13.19 5.73
C ALA A 283 -18.92 12.61 6.51
N LEU A 284 -20.01 12.41 5.79
CA LEU A 284 -21.16 11.60 6.22
C LEU A 284 -21.33 10.46 5.23
N PHE A 285 -21.58 9.27 5.73
CA PHE A 285 -21.75 8.08 4.89
C PHE A 285 -22.80 7.13 5.42
N ALA A 286 -23.41 6.41 4.48
CA ALA A 286 -24.33 5.33 4.78
C ALA A 286 -24.17 4.18 3.79
N GLY A 287 -24.44 2.96 4.25
CA GLY A 287 -24.38 1.76 3.43
C GLY A 287 -25.45 0.75 3.87
N LEU A 288 -25.96 0.03 2.90
CA LEU A 288 -26.88 -1.11 3.11
C LEU A 288 -26.27 -2.33 2.43
N SER A 289 -26.14 -3.42 3.15
CA SER A 289 -25.68 -4.69 2.57
C SER A 289 -26.52 -5.85 3.10
N GLY A 290 -26.63 -6.91 2.29
CA GLY A 290 -27.34 -8.09 2.72
C GLY A 290 -27.45 -9.13 1.64
N THR A 291 -28.01 -10.30 2.04
CA THR A 291 -28.26 -11.43 1.16
C THR A 291 -29.70 -11.91 1.30
N SER A 292 -30.32 -12.25 0.17
CA SER A 292 -31.63 -12.86 0.13
C SER A 292 -31.60 -13.97 -0.90
N ASP A 293 -31.73 -15.22 -0.44
CA ASP A 293 -31.64 -16.42 -1.24
C ASP A 293 -30.34 -16.46 -2.07
N ALA A 294 -30.45 -16.43 -3.39
CA ALA A 294 -29.29 -16.40 -4.30
C ALA A 294 -28.72 -15.00 -4.54
N HIS A 295 -29.33 -13.96 -4.00
CA HIS A 295 -28.99 -12.57 -4.29
C HIS A 295 -28.22 -11.92 -3.15
N SER A 296 -27.19 -11.14 -3.47
CA SER A 296 -26.48 -10.28 -2.54
C SER A 296 -26.45 -8.85 -3.08
N LEU A 297 -26.65 -7.87 -2.21
CA LEU A 297 -26.65 -6.45 -2.57
C LEU A 297 -25.76 -5.68 -1.59
N GLN A 298 -25.02 -4.71 -2.12
CA GLN A 298 -24.30 -3.72 -1.34
C GLN A 298 -24.47 -2.34 -1.98
N LEU A 299 -24.95 -1.38 -1.21
CA LEU A 299 -25.11 0.01 -1.60
C LEU A 299 -24.36 0.88 -0.60
N ASN A 300 -23.58 1.86 -1.09
CA ASN A 300 -22.91 2.83 -0.23
C ASN A 300 -23.00 4.22 -0.87
N VAL A 301 -23.16 5.23 -0.05
CA VAL A 301 -23.09 6.65 -0.42
C VAL A 301 -22.27 7.38 0.62
N ARG A 302 -21.43 8.31 0.16
CA ARG A 302 -20.61 9.17 1.01
C ARG A 302 -20.56 10.57 0.41
N ASN A 303 -20.65 11.58 1.28
CA ASN A 303 -20.43 12.97 0.95
C ASN A 303 -19.29 13.54 1.79
N ASP A 304 -18.28 14.08 1.13
CA ASP A 304 -17.09 14.67 1.74
C ASP A 304 -17.10 16.19 1.51
N ALA A 305 -17.33 16.97 2.55
CA ALA A 305 -17.20 18.42 2.56
C ALA A 305 -15.76 18.81 2.86
N VAL A 306 -15.09 19.43 1.90
CA VAL A 306 -13.66 19.75 1.93
C VAL A 306 -13.46 21.25 2.09
N SER A 307 -12.62 21.68 3.03
CA SER A 307 -12.31 23.10 3.21
C SER A 307 -11.67 23.70 1.94
N GLY A 308 -12.26 24.74 1.40
CA GLY A 308 -11.75 25.47 0.22
C GLY A 308 -12.00 24.78 -1.13
N MET A 309 -12.79 23.71 -1.16
CA MET A 309 -13.13 22.99 -2.40
C MET A 309 -14.61 22.61 -2.42
N SER A 310 -15.11 22.24 -3.58
CA SER A 310 -16.47 21.70 -3.73
C SER A 310 -16.60 20.35 -3.01
N ALA A 311 -17.74 20.12 -2.38
CA ALA A 311 -18.05 18.84 -1.77
C ALA A 311 -18.08 17.71 -2.81
N GLN A 312 -17.59 16.54 -2.44
CA GLN A 312 -17.54 15.37 -3.31
C GLN A 312 -18.54 14.31 -2.82
N THR A 313 -19.42 13.87 -3.71
CA THR A 313 -20.35 12.77 -3.41
C THR A 313 -19.97 11.55 -4.22
N THR A 314 -19.79 10.43 -3.54
CA THR A 314 -19.43 9.15 -4.16
C THR A 314 -20.44 8.08 -3.82
N GLY A 315 -20.64 7.15 -4.76
CA GLY A 315 -21.55 6.02 -4.64
C GLY A 315 -20.88 4.71 -5.03
N TYR A 316 -21.38 3.63 -4.47
CA TYR A 316 -21.03 2.26 -4.81
C TYR A 316 -22.29 1.41 -4.82
N ALA A 317 -22.51 0.64 -5.87
CA ALA A 317 -23.55 -0.38 -5.95
C ALA A 317 -22.93 -1.69 -6.43
N GLY A 318 -23.07 -2.73 -5.63
CA GLY A 318 -22.62 -4.09 -5.92
C GLY A 318 -23.77 -5.08 -5.84
N TYR A 319 -23.87 -5.93 -6.86
CA TYR A 319 -24.86 -7.01 -6.92
C TYR A 319 -24.16 -8.33 -7.20
N GLY A 320 -24.56 -9.37 -6.48
CA GLY A 320 -24.10 -10.73 -6.68
C GLY A 320 -25.27 -11.70 -6.84
N TYR A 321 -25.15 -12.61 -7.79
CA TYR A 321 -26.11 -13.69 -8.04
C TYR A 321 -25.43 -15.04 -7.94
N GLN A 322 -25.84 -15.84 -6.96
CA GLN A 322 -25.38 -17.22 -6.78
C GLN A 322 -26.14 -18.12 -7.75
N MET A 323 -25.54 -18.40 -8.92
CA MET A 323 -26.15 -19.20 -10.00
C MET A 323 -26.26 -20.67 -9.62
N THR A 324 -25.23 -21.20 -8.95
CA THR A 324 -25.15 -22.54 -8.37
C THR A 324 -24.36 -22.47 -7.07
N PRO A 325 -24.30 -23.53 -6.24
CA PRO A 325 -23.45 -23.51 -5.05
C PRO A 325 -21.99 -23.15 -5.30
N ALA A 326 -21.47 -23.44 -6.50
CA ALA A 326 -20.07 -23.16 -6.87
C ALA A 326 -19.89 -21.86 -7.67
N TRP A 327 -20.90 -21.37 -8.39
CA TRP A 327 -20.77 -20.25 -9.32
C TRP A 327 -21.52 -19.01 -8.86
N LYS A 328 -20.81 -17.86 -8.83
CA LYS A 328 -21.38 -16.56 -8.51
C LYS A 328 -21.04 -15.52 -9.57
N LEU A 329 -22.05 -14.82 -10.08
CA LEU A 329 -21.91 -13.64 -10.90
C LEU A 329 -21.89 -12.41 -10.00
N ILE A 330 -21.02 -11.43 -10.30
CA ILE A 330 -20.84 -10.20 -9.52
C ILE A 330 -20.79 -9.03 -10.49
N ALA A 331 -21.58 -8.00 -10.24
CA ALA A 331 -21.52 -6.75 -11.00
C ALA A 331 -21.39 -5.57 -10.03
N THR A 332 -20.55 -4.60 -10.37
CA THR A 332 -20.40 -3.38 -9.55
C THR A 332 -20.33 -2.14 -10.44
N VAL A 333 -20.87 -1.05 -9.92
CA VAL A 333 -20.68 0.29 -10.45
C VAL A 333 -20.32 1.23 -9.31
N SER A 334 -19.39 2.13 -9.53
CA SER A 334 -18.89 2.99 -8.45
C SER A 334 -18.30 4.29 -8.97
N SER A 335 -18.28 5.30 -8.10
CA SER A 335 -17.53 6.54 -8.30
C SER A 335 -16.50 6.73 -7.20
N ALA A 336 -15.44 7.46 -7.50
CA ALA A 336 -14.38 7.79 -6.57
C ALA A 336 -13.84 9.19 -6.82
N PHE A 337 -13.08 9.71 -5.88
CA PHE A 337 -12.36 10.96 -6.03
C PHE A 337 -11.01 10.91 -5.32
N ASN A 338 -10.11 11.80 -5.73
CA ASN A 338 -8.82 11.99 -5.09
C ASN A 338 -8.54 13.49 -4.93
N LEU A 339 -8.30 13.92 -3.70
CA LEU A 339 -7.96 15.31 -3.39
C LEU A 339 -6.51 15.62 -3.77
N PRO A 340 -6.22 16.80 -4.35
CA PRO A 340 -4.86 17.24 -4.55
C PRO A 340 -4.09 17.22 -3.23
N PRO A 341 -2.87 16.69 -3.16
CA PRO A 341 -1.98 16.91 -2.03
C PRO A 341 -1.79 18.41 -1.76
N LEU A 342 -1.59 18.80 -0.50
CA LEU A 342 -1.40 20.21 -0.15
C LEU A 342 -0.17 20.82 -0.83
N GLY A 343 0.89 20.01 -1.07
CA GLY A 343 2.05 20.42 -1.85
C GLY A 343 1.70 20.73 -3.32
N TYR A 344 0.81 19.95 -3.95
CA TYR A 344 0.37 20.24 -5.32
C TYR A 344 -0.39 21.57 -5.40
N LEU A 345 -1.09 21.97 -4.34
CA LEU A 345 -1.84 23.21 -4.29
C LEU A 345 -0.97 24.42 -3.94
N TYR A 346 -0.05 24.27 -2.97
CA TYR A 346 0.52 25.42 -2.28
C TYR A 346 2.05 25.44 -2.23
N ASP A 347 2.74 24.48 -2.85
CA ASP A 347 4.20 24.56 -2.99
C ASP A 347 4.59 25.87 -3.69
N PRO A 348 5.54 26.63 -3.15
CA PRO A 348 5.88 27.96 -3.69
C PRO A 348 6.36 27.96 -5.15
N PHE A 349 6.99 26.87 -5.62
CA PHE A 349 7.52 26.75 -6.98
C PHE A 349 6.56 26.07 -7.95
N SER A 350 6.02 24.93 -7.54
CA SER A 350 5.27 24.00 -8.39
C SER A 350 3.76 23.98 -8.12
N GLY A 351 3.33 24.65 -7.06
CA GLY A 351 1.94 24.60 -6.60
C GLY A 351 0.95 25.32 -7.52
N ASN A 352 -0.26 24.79 -7.59
CA ASN A 352 -1.39 25.40 -8.31
C ASN A 352 -2.66 25.34 -7.45
N PRO A 353 -3.05 26.46 -6.83
CA PRO A 353 -4.26 26.53 -5.99
C PRO A 353 -5.58 26.29 -6.73
N GLN A 354 -5.57 26.26 -8.05
CA GLN A 354 -6.77 26.07 -8.89
C GLN A 354 -7.04 24.60 -9.20
N LEU A 355 -6.18 23.67 -8.74
CA LEU A 355 -6.39 22.25 -8.95
C LEU A 355 -7.74 21.79 -8.38
N GLN A 356 -8.44 21.04 -9.23
CA GLN A 356 -9.68 20.36 -8.87
C GLN A 356 -9.39 18.92 -8.44
N PRO A 357 -10.23 18.32 -7.60
CA PRO A 357 -10.14 16.90 -7.31
C PRO A 357 -10.23 16.04 -8.58
N GLU A 358 -9.43 15.00 -8.66
CA GLU A 358 -9.63 13.95 -9.67
C GLU A 358 -10.92 13.22 -9.34
N THR A 359 -11.70 12.87 -10.36
CA THR A 359 -12.90 12.05 -10.20
C THR A 359 -12.84 10.82 -11.09
N ALA A 360 -13.36 9.70 -10.62
CA ALA A 360 -13.35 8.47 -11.38
C ALA A 360 -14.69 7.73 -11.31
N ARG A 361 -15.00 7.00 -12.40
CA ARG A 361 -16.14 6.10 -12.50
C ARG A 361 -15.66 4.74 -12.95
N SER A 362 -16.21 3.67 -12.37
CA SER A 362 -15.82 2.30 -12.68
C SER A 362 -17.02 1.38 -12.78
N GLY A 363 -16.94 0.44 -13.72
CA GLY A 363 -17.87 -0.67 -13.86
C GLY A 363 -17.11 -1.98 -13.92
N GLU A 364 -17.62 -3.02 -13.25
CA GLU A 364 -17.00 -4.34 -13.23
C GLU A 364 -18.04 -5.44 -13.41
N LEU A 365 -17.63 -6.52 -14.09
CA LEU A 365 -18.38 -7.77 -14.20
C LEU A 365 -17.45 -8.94 -13.87
N GLY A 366 -17.78 -9.66 -12.81
CA GLY A 366 -16.98 -10.76 -12.28
C GLY A 366 -17.74 -12.08 -12.29
N LEU A 367 -17.05 -13.15 -12.66
CA LEU A 367 -17.50 -14.53 -12.52
C LEU A 367 -16.57 -15.23 -11.54
N GLN A 368 -17.12 -15.77 -10.47
CA GLN A 368 -16.38 -16.50 -9.45
C GLN A 368 -16.86 -17.96 -9.40
N TRP A 369 -15.90 -18.88 -9.40
CA TRP A 369 -16.11 -20.28 -9.04
C TRP A 369 -15.40 -20.56 -7.72
N ALA A 370 -16.07 -21.22 -6.80
CA ALA A 370 -15.53 -21.63 -5.52
C ALA A 370 -16.01 -23.03 -5.16
N GLU A 371 -15.08 -23.94 -4.86
CA GLU A 371 -15.38 -25.30 -4.43
C GLU A 371 -14.31 -25.80 -3.46
N GLY A 372 -14.70 -26.24 -2.28
CA GLY A 372 -13.79 -26.61 -1.21
C GLY A 372 -12.85 -25.46 -0.85
N ALA A 373 -11.53 -25.68 -0.93
CA ALA A 373 -10.50 -24.67 -0.66
C ALA A 373 -10.03 -23.94 -1.93
N GLN A 374 -10.74 -24.06 -3.05
CA GLN A 374 -10.35 -23.48 -4.33
C GLN A 374 -11.26 -22.32 -4.70
N VAL A 375 -10.69 -21.23 -5.18
CA VAL A 375 -11.41 -20.07 -5.70
C VAL A 375 -10.76 -19.62 -6.99
N MET A 376 -11.54 -19.52 -8.06
CA MET A 376 -11.17 -18.87 -9.32
C MET A 376 -12.06 -17.65 -9.52
N ARG A 377 -11.49 -16.56 -10.02
CA ARG A 377 -12.25 -15.37 -10.38
C ARG A 377 -11.75 -14.79 -11.69
N ALA A 378 -12.68 -14.46 -12.58
CA ALA A 378 -12.46 -13.64 -13.77
C ALA A 378 -13.21 -12.33 -13.58
N THR A 379 -12.57 -11.16 -13.81
CA THR A 379 -13.20 -9.84 -13.68
C THR A 379 -12.86 -9.00 -14.88
N LEU A 380 -13.87 -8.58 -15.62
CA LEU A 380 -13.78 -7.50 -16.60
C LEU A 380 -13.98 -6.18 -15.86
N PHE A 381 -13.19 -5.18 -16.17
CA PHE A 381 -13.30 -3.86 -15.56
C PHE A 381 -13.10 -2.74 -16.59
N SER A 382 -13.73 -1.61 -16.31
CA SER A 382 -13.51 -0.35 -17.03
C SER A 382 -13.51 0.78 -16.01
N THR A 383 -12.48 1.62 -16.03
CA THR A 383 -12.35 2.82 -15.18
C THR A 383 -12.03 4.02 -16.06
N GLU A 384 -12.71 5.13 -15.84
CA GLU A 384 -12.43 6.44 -16.43
C GLU A 384 -12.12 7.42 -15.31
N THR A 385 -11.07 8.23 -15.49
CA THR A 385 -10.63 9.25 -14.54
C THR A 385 -10.56 10.60 -15.25
N ASP A 386 -11.25 11.57 -14.73
CA ASP A 386 -11.24 12.96 -15.19
C ASP A 386 -10.40 13.82 -14.24
N ASN A 387 -9.87 14.96 -14.74
CA ASN A 387 -9.05 15.93 -14.01
C ASN A 387 -7.77 15.33 -13.44
N LEU A 388 -7.13 14.39 -14.16
CA LEU A 388 -5.88 13.77 -13.69
C LEU A 388 -4.83 14.84 -13.41
N MET A 389 -4.24 14.80 -12.23
CA MET A 389 -3.21 15.75 -11.82
C MET A 389 -1.83 15.28 -12.28
N LEU A 390 -1.18 16.09 -13.09
CA LEU A 390 0.17 15.86 -13.60
C LEU A 390 1.06 17.07 -13.34
N TYR A 391 2.36 16.82 -13.21
CA TYR A 391 3.36 17.88 -13.25
C TYR A 391 3.65 18.23 -14.72
N ASP A 392 3.45 19.50 -15.04
CA ASP A 392 3.71 20.05 -16.38
C ASP A 392 5.13 20.62 -16.42
N PHE A 393 5.97 20.03 -17.25
CA PHE A 393 7.37 20.43 -17.40
C PHE A 393 7.56 21.72 -18.21
N ASP A 394 6.55 22.17 -18.94
CA ASP A 394 6.60 23.43 -19.71
C ASP A 394 6.31 24.63 -18.81
N THR A 395 5.38 24.48 -17.87
CA THR A 395 4.99 25.53 -16.92
C THR A 395 5.64 25.37 -15.54
N PHE A 396 6.30 24.23 -15.26
CA PHE A 396 6.87 23.84 -13.96
C PHE A 396 5.83 23.84 -12.84
N ARG A 397 4.58 23.50 -13.14
CA ARG A 397 3.47 23.48 -12.17
C ARG A 397 2.63 22.22 -12.29
N PHE A 398 1.94 21.91 -11.21
CA PHE A 398 0.87 20.90 -11.26
C PHE A 398 -0.37 21.44 -11.97
N SER A 399 -1.00 20.61 -12.80
CA SER A 399 -2.20 20.97 -13.55
C SER A 399 -3.15 19.78 -13.71
N ASN A 400 -4.45 20.06 -13.88
CA ASN A 400 -5.45 19.06 -14.27
C ASN A 400 -5.50 19.02 -15.81
N VAL A 401 -4.73 18.18 -16.43
CA VAL A 401 -4.54 18.21 -17.89
C VAL A 401 -5.06 16.98 -18.62
N ALA A 402 -5.39 15.92 -17.93
CA ALA A 402 -5.64 14.65 -18.59
C ALA A 402 -6.97 14.01 -18.19
N LYS A 403 -7.54 13.30 -19.15
CA LYS A 403 -8.55 12.27 -18.96
C LYS A 403 -7.88 10.93 -19.23
N ALA A 404 -7.98 9.97 -18.31
CA ALA A 404 -7.39 8.66 -18.46
C ALA A 404 -8.45 7.57 -18.41
N SER A 405 -8.23 6.49 -19.15
CA SER A 405 -9.06 5.29 -19.03
C SER A 405 -8.21 4.05 -18.90
N ASN A 406 -8.78 3.03 -18.30
CA ASN A 406 -8.21 1.70 -18.26
C ASN A 406 -9.30 0.63 -18.31
N LYS A 407 -9.22 -0.23 -19.31
CA LYS A 407 -10.11 -1.39 -19.49
C LYS A 407 -9.29 -2.66 -19.44
N GLY A 408 -9.83 -3.72 -18.85
CA GLY A 408 -9.04 -4.93 -18.74
C GLY A 408 -9.78 -6.14 -18.21
N LEU A 409 -9.03 -7.23 -18.18
CA LEU A 409 -9.39 -8.54 -17.63
C LEU A 409 -8.41 -8.92 -16.54
N GLU A 410 -8.91 -9.29 -15.38
CA GLU A 410 -8.16 -9.93 -14.31
C GLU A 410 -8.61 -11.37 -14.12
N LEU A 411 -7.67 -12.30 -14.08
CA LEU A 411 -7.90 -13.70 -13.70
C LEU A 411 -7.13 -13.99 -12.43
N SER A 412 -7.74 -14.71 -11.50
CA SER A 412 -7.07 -15.15 -10.28
C SER A 412 -7.48 -16.55 -9.90
N TYR A 413 -6.54 -17.29 -9.33
CA TYR A 413 -6.74 -18.59 -8.71
C TYR A 413 -6.06 -18.60 -7.35
N ASN A 414 -6.73 -19.13 -6.35
CA ASN A 414 -6.19 -19.40 -5.03
C ASN A 414 -6.78 -20.71 -4.52
N GLY A 415 -5.92 -21.66 -4.18
CA GLY A 415 -6.41 -22.95 -3.72
C GLY A 415 -5.33 -23.99 -3.54
N LYS A 416 -5.76 -25.21 -3.19
CA LYS A 416 -4.91 -26.38 -3.09
C LYS A 416 -5.03 -27.27 -4.32
N LEU A 417 -3.89 -27.59 -4.93
CA LEU A 417 -3.76 -28.64 -5.93
C LEU A 417 -3.02 -29.82 -5.29
N SER A 418 -3.75 -30.87 -4.93
CA SER A 418 -3.26 -31.94 -4.08
C SER A 418 -2.75 -31.38 -2.75
N VAL A 419 -1.45 -31.47 -2.46
CA VAL A 419 -0.82 -30.98 -1.24
C VAL A 419 -0.24 -29.56 -1.39
N ALA A 420 -0.12 -29.05 -2.61
CA ALA A 420 0.48 -27.75 -2.91
C ALA A 420 -0.55 -26.60 -2.76
N ASP A 421 -0.20 -25.56 -2.03
CA ASP A 421 -0.94 -24.30 -2.05
C ASP A 421 -0.49 -23.47 -3.26
N VAL A 422 -1.44 -23.13 -4.14
CA VAL A 422 -1.18 -22.42 -5.39
C VAL A 422 -1.95 -21.11 -5.42
N ARG A 423 -1.25 -20.02 -5.81
CA ARG A 423 -1.82 -18.72 -6.09
C ARG A 423 -1.35 -18.27 -7.47
N ALA A 424 -2.29 -17.89 -8.32
CA ALA A 424 -1.97 -17.37 -9.64
C ALA A 424 -2.80 -16.14 -9.93
N SER A 425 -2.21 -15.19 -10.65
CA SER A 425 -2.94 -14.05 -11.19
C SER A 425 -2.42 -13.66 -12.56
N LEU A 426 -3.34 -13.17 -13.39
CA LEU A 426 -3.04 -12.57 -14.68
C LEU A 426 -3.88 -11.30 -14.81
N THR A 427 -3.25 -10.21 -15.25
CA THR A 427 -3.92 -8.95 -15.59
C THR A 427 -3.54 -8.59 -17.02
N ALA A 428 -4.55 -8.38 -17.87
CA ALA A 428 -4.43 -7.78 -19.19
C ALA A 428 -5.25 -6.48 -19.17
N GLN A 429 -4.62 -5.35 -19.47
CA GLN A 429 -5.23 -4.01 -19.35
C GLN A 429 -4.71 -3.06 -20.43
N ASP A 430 -5.44 -1.98 -20.66
CA ASP A 430 -5.08 -0.92 -21.62
C ASP A 430 -5.19 0.47 -20.98
N PRO A 431 -4.19 0.89 -20.17
CA PRO A 431 -4.18 2.19 -19.51
C PRO A 431 -3.72 3.28 -20.49
N VAL A 432 -4.62 4.16 -20.90
CA VAL A 432 -4.36 5.20 -21.90
C VAL A 432 -4.75 6.59 -21.38
N ASP A 433 -4.02 7.57 -21.86
CA ASP A 433 -4.40 8.98 -21.83
C ASP A 433 -5.39 9.22 -22.99
N GLU A 434 -6.63 9.58 -22.66
CA GLU A 434 -7.71 9.77 -23.64
C GLU A 434 -7.53 11.05 -24.49
N VAL A 435 -6.68 11.98 -24.08
CA VAL A 435 -6.41 13.21 -24.83
C VAL A 435 -5.39 12.95 -25.93
N THR A 436 -4.34 12.23 -25.60
CA THR A 436 -3.21 11.97 -26.50
C THR A 436 -3.28 10.61 -27.18
N GLY A 437 -4.09 9.68 -26.66
CA GLY A 437 -4.10 8.27 -27.05
C GLY A 437 -2.84 7.51 -26.60
N ALA A 438 -1.96 8.16 -25.84
CA ALA A 438 -0.71 7.58 -25.41
C ALA A 438 -0.92 6.58 -24.27
N TRP A 439 -0.07 5.59 -24.22
CA TRP A 439 -0.01 4.62 -23.13
C TRP A 439 0.54 5.27 -21.86
N LEU A 440 -0.16 5.13 -20.72
CA LEU A 440 0.26 5.75 -19.46
C LEU A 440 1.63 5.24 -18.98
N PRO A 441 2.55 6.13 -18.53
CA PRO A 441 3.88 5.76 -18.08
C PRO A 441 3.88 4.76 -16.92
N ARG A 442 4.83 3.81 -16.95
CA ARG A 442 5.08 2.80 -15.91
C ARG A 442 3.94 1.80 -15.67
N ARG A 443 2.90 1.77 -16.52
CA ARG A 443 1.79 0.81 -16.45
C ARG A 443 1.97 -0.27 -17.51
N ALA A 444 2.26 -1.50 -17.06
CA ALA A 444 2.33 -2.64 -17.96
C ALA A 444 0.93 -3.06 -18.41
N ARG A 445 0.78 -3.37 -19.71
CA ARG A 445 -0.48 -3.93 -20.24
C ARG A 445 -0.71 -5.37 -19.83
N GLN A 446 0.36 -6.10 -19.51
CA GLN A 446 0.29 -7.51 -19.10
C GLN A 446 1.13 -7.73 -17.84
N MET A 447 0.54 -8.35 -16.84
CA MET A 447 1.20 -8.75 -15.62
C MET A 447 0.71 -10.13 -15.22
N ALA A 448 1.61 -10.97 -14.69
CA ALA A 448 1.24 -12.27 -14.16
C ALA A 448 2.04 -12.60 -12.91
N SER A 449 1.48 -13.40 -12.04
CA SER A 449 2.20 -13.99 -10.92
C SER A 449 1.76 -15.44 -10.69
N LEU A 450 2.70 -16.27 -10.26
CA LEU A 450 2.47 -17.64 -9.84
C LEU A 450 3.26 -17.89 -8.55
N GLY A 451 2.57 -18.25 -7.49
CA GLY A 451 3.16 -18.68 -6.22
C GLY A 451 2.75 -20.12 -5.90
N VAL A 452 3.69 -20.94 -5.50
CA VAL A 452 3.46 -22.34 -5.10
C VAL A 452 4.16 -22.58 -3.78
N ASN A 453 3.46 -23.17 -2.81
CA ASN A 453 4.04 -23.69 -1.57
C ASN A 453 3.76 -25.18 -1.46
N LEU A 454 4.81 -25.97 -1.29
CA LEU A 454 4.75 -27.43 -1.23
C LEU A 454 5.26 -27.91 0.13
N PRO A 455 4.38 -28.36 1.05
CA PRO A 455 4.80 -29.03 2.28
C PRO A 455 5.26 -30.46 1.97
N TRP A 456 6.41 -30.86 2.58
CA TRP A 456 6.95 -32.21 2.47
C TRP A 456 7.63 -32.62 3.79
N GLY A 457 6.93 -33.35 4.63
CA GLY A 457 7.40 -33.70 5.96
C GLY A 457 7.69 -32.46 6.80
N ALA A 458 8.91 -32.31 7.30
CA ALA A 458 9.37 -31.13 8.04
C ALA A 458 9.74 -29.93 7.15
N TRP A 459 9.71 -30.10 5.83
CA TRP A 459 10.07 -29.08 4.86
C TRP A 459 8.85 -28.36 4.30
N LEU A 460 9.03 -27.08 3.99
CA LEU A 460 8.10 -26.30 3.17
C LEU A 460 8.93 -25.60 2.09
N PHE A 461 8.69 -25.99 0.83
CA PHE A 461 9.31 -25.36 -0.34
C PHE A 461 8.36 -24.33 -0.90
N GLY A 462 8.89 -23.16 -1.28
CA GLY A 462 8.15 -22.10 -1.93
C GLY A 462 8.83 -21.66 -3.21
N ALA A 463 8.03 -21.34 -4.23
CA ALA A 463 8.49 -20.67 -5.44
C ALA A 463 7.51 -19.58 -5.82
N ASN A 464 8.02 -18.45 -6.29
CA ASN A 464 7.22 -17.35 -6.78
C ASN A 464 7.83 -16.81 -8.07
N VAL A 465 7.00 -16.65 -9.12
CA VAL A 465 7.37 -16.03 -10.38
C VAL A 465 6.49 -14.82 -10.61
N VAL A 466 7.10 -13.69 -10.92
CA VAL A 466 6.39 -12.45 -11.30
C VAL A 466 6.83 -12.04 -12.68
N TYR A 467 5.88 -11.85 -13.58
CA TYR A 467 6.07 -11.30 -14.91
C TYR A 467 5.49 -9.90 -15.02
N THR A 468 6.26 -8.99 -15.60
CA THR A 468 5.81 -7.65 -15.97
C THR A 468 6.12 -7.39 -17.44
N GLY A 469 5.10 -7.05 -18.22
CA GLY A 469 5.21 -6.74 -19.63
C GLY A 469 6.00 -5.45 -19.90
N LYS A 470 6.33 -5.23 -21.17
CA LYS A 470 6.94 -3.95 -21.61
C LYS A 470 6.03 -2.78 -21.26
N ARG A 471 6.63 -1.62 -20.99
CA ARG A 471 5.90 -0.40 -20.59
C ARG A 471 6.70 0.85 -20.87
N PRO A 472 6.05 2.00 -21.18
CA PRO A 472 6.74 3.29 -21.25
C PRO A 472 7.21 3.68 -19.83
N ASP A 473 8.33 4.38 -19.71
CA ASP A 473 8.75 5.01 -18.45
C ASP A 473 8.25 6.45 -18.38
N THR A 474 8.76 7.32 -19.23
CA THR A 474 8.31 8.70 -19.46
C THR A 474 8.26 8.97 -20.96
N ALA A 475 7.77 10.13 -21.36
CA ALA A 475 7.78 10.53 -22.77
C ALA A 475 9.21 10.68 -23.35
N LEU A 476 10.20 10.96 -22.48
CA LEU A 476 11.59 11.21 -22.87
C LEU A 476 12.46 9.94 -22.81
N ASN A 477 12.05 8.92 -22.08
CA ASN A 477 12.82 7.71 -21.82
C ASN A 477 12.42 6.55 -22.74
N PRO A 478 13.34 5.61 -23.03
CA PRO A 478 13.02 4.41 -23.78
C PRO A 478 11.96 3.55 -23.10
N MET A 479 11.32 2.68 -23.90
CA MET A 479 10.43 1.63 -23.39
C MET A 479 11.21 0.68 -22.48
N LEU A 480 10.71 0.47 -21.27
CA LEU A 480 11.21 -0.55 -20.38
C LEU A 480 10.83 -1.94 -20.89
N PRO A 481 11.79 -2.86 -21.07
CA PRO A 481 11.52 -4.20 -21.57
C PRO A 481 10.73 -5.03 -20.57
N ALA A 482 10.09 -6.09 -21.08
CA ALA A 482 9.44 -7.09 -20.25
C ALA A 482 10.47 -7.91 -19.48
N TYR A 483 10.09 -8.37 -18.28
CA TYR A 483 10.92 -9.23 -17.45
C TYR A 483 10.10 -10.22 -16.63
N SER A 484 10.78 -11.30 -16.21
CA SER A 484 10.30 -12.22 -15.18
C SER A 484 11.33 -12.35 -14.08
N VAL A 485 10.89 -12.34 -12.83
CA VAL A 485 11.72 -12.59 -11.65
C VAL A 485 11.20 -13.81 -10.94
N THR A 486 12.10 -14.74 -10.58
CA THR A 486 11.79 -15.96 -9.85
C THR A 486 12.48 -15.95 -8.50
N ASN A 487 11.72 -16.15 -7.45
CA ASN A 487 12.23 -16.29 -6.08
C ASN A 487 11.89 -17.69 -5.56
N VAL A 488 12.78 -18.27 -4.76
CA VAL A 488 12.55 -19.55 -4.10
C VAL A 488 12.82 -19.45 -2.61
N THR A 489 12.07 -20.22 -1.85
CA THR A 489 12.19 -20.27 -0.38
C THR A 489 12.18 -21.72 0.10
N VAL A 490 12.85 -21.97 1.20
CA VAL A 490 12.78 -23.23 1.91
C VAL A 490 12.67 -22.96 3.41
N ARG A 491 11.84 -23.73 4.08
CA ARG A 491 11.76 -23.75 5.54
C ARG A 491 11.84 -25.19 6.03
N TYR A 492 12.70 -25.42 7.03
CA TYR A 492 12.85 -26.71 7.69
C TYR A 492 12.47 -26.57 9.18
N ALA A 493 11.46 -27.29 9.62
CA ALA A 493 11.05 -27.33 11.02
C ALA A 493 12.02 -28.23 11.80
N VAL A 494 12.96 -27.62 12.55
CA VAL A 494 13.90 -28.34 13.43
C VAL A 494 13.15 -28.88 14.63
N SER A 495 12.22 -28.12 15.18
CA SER A 495 11.31 -28.49 16.25
C SER A 495 9.96 -27.77 16.05
N PRO A 496 8.93 -28.04 16.86
CA PRO A 496 7.68 -27.29 16.80
C PRO A 496 7.85 -25.78 16.99
N GLU A 497 8.92 -25.34 17.64
CA GLU A 497 9.19 -23.94 17.95
C GLU A 497 10.25 -23.30 17.06
N LEU A 498 11.19 -24.10 16.52
CA LEU A 498 12.35 -23.60 15.79
C LEU A 498 12.35 -24.06 14.34
N ALA A 499 12.56 -23.15 13.42
CA ALA A 499 12.76 -23.43 12.01
C ALA A 499 13.98 -22.71 11.43
N LEU A 500 14.68 -23.41 10.54
CA LEU A 500 15.66 -22.83 9.61
C LEU A 500 14.93 -22.34 8.37
N THR A 501 15.37 -21.24 7.81
CA THR A 501 14.84 -20.69 6.56
C THR A 501 15.97 -20.40 5.58
N GLY A 502 15.69 -20.60 4.31
CA GLY A 502 16.55 -20.21 3.20
C GLY A 502 15.73 -19.50 2.13
N ARG A 503 16.31 -18.51 1.49
CA ARG A 503 15.65 -17.75 0.42
C ARG A 503 16.67 -17.35 -0.64
N ILE A 504 16.30 -17.50 -1.90
CA ILE A 504 17.04 -16.95 -3.04
C ILE A 504 16.09 -16.05 -3.80
N ASP A 505 16.42 -14.78 -3.87
CA ASP A 505 15.73 -13.78 -4.68
C ASP A 505 16.39 -13.68 -6.03
N ASN A 506 15.60 -13.45 -7.08
CA ASN A 506 16.06 -13.32 -8.45
C ASN A 506 16.98 -14.50 -8.87
N LEU A 507 16.48 -15.72 -8.71
CA LEU A 507 17.21 -16.99 -8.89
C LEU A 507 18.01 -17.07 -10.21
N PHE A 508 17.53 -16.45 -11.29
CA PHE A 508 18.15 -16.46 -12.60
C PHE A 508 19.00 -15.21 -12.89
N ASP A 509 19.32 -14.41 -11.87
CA ASP A 509 20.08 -13.15 -11.98
C ASP A 509 19.58 -12.24 -13.12
N ARG A 510 18.26 -12.14 -13.28
CA ARG A 510 17.67 -11.32 -14.33
C ARG A 510 18.00 -9.85 -14.09
N LYS A 511 18.66 -9.22 -15.07
CA LYS A 511 18.83 -7.76 -15.11
C LYS A 511 17.54 -7.13 -15.63
N TYR A 512 16.98 -6.20 -14.85
CA TYR A 512 15.74 -5.50 -15.19
C TYR A 512 15.66 -4.15 -14.50
N GLN A 513 14.80 -3.27 -14.99
CA GLN A 513 14.54 -1.95 -14.41
C GLN A 513 13.04 -1.78 -14.19
N THR A 514 12.67 -1.14 -13.09
CA THR A 514 11.29 -0.74 -12.78
C THR A 514 11.03 0.71 -13.17
N ALA A 515 12.07 1.53 -13.23
CA ALA A 515 12.15 2.84 -13.82
C ALA A 515 13.46 2.93 -14.60
N TRP A 516 13.47 3.68 -15.69
CA TRP A 516 14.66 3.83 -16.55
C TRP A 516 15.80 4.49 -15.76
N GLY A 517 16.99 3.99 -15.94
CA GLY A 517 18.20 4.47 -15.27
C GLY A 517 18.44 3.91 -13.87
N TYR A 518 17.53 3.08 -13.34
CA TYR A 518 17.66 2.55 -11.97
C TYR A 518 17.84 1.03 -11.95
N ASN A 519 18.93 0.59 -11.32
CA ASN A 519 19.26 -0.81 -11.12
C ASN A 519 18.26 -1.51 -10.19
N GLN A 520 18.14 -2.82 -10.36
CA GLN A 520 17.48 -3.71 -9.41
C GLN A 520 18.47 -4.77 -8.92
N PRO A 521 18.32 -5.27 -7.68
CA PRO A 521 19.24 -6.28 -7.16
C PRO A 521 19.29 -7.53 -8.06
N GLY A 522 20.49 -8.02 -8.32
CA GLY A 522 20.72 -9.32 -8.94
C GLY A 522 20.36 -10.46 -8.01
N ILE A 523 20.93 -11.65 -8.23
CA ILE A 523 20.69 -12.81 -7.37
C ILE A 523 21.15 -12.52 -5.94
N GLY A 524 20.30 -12.83 -4.95
CA GLY A 524 20.60 -12.71 -3.52
C GLY A 524 20.19 -13.95 -2.75
N ALA A 525 21.09 -14.49 -1.93
CA ALA A 525 20.84 -15.65 -1.07
C ALA A 525 20.84 -15.25 0.40
N TYR A 526 19.90 -15.79 1.17
CA TYR A 526 19.70 -15.47 2.59
C TYR A 526 19.41 -16.73 3.38
N VAL A 527 19.90 -16.77 4.61
CA VAL A 527 19.62 -17.83 5.58
C VAL A 527 19.11 -17.21 6.88
N GLY A 528 18.24 -17.92 7.57
CA GLY A 528 17.65 -17.39 8.78
C GLY A 528 17.17 -18.45 9.76
N LEU A 529 16.83 -17.95 10.94
CA LEU A 529 16.23 -18.69 12.06
C LEU A 529 14.90 -18.02 12.41
N VAL A 530 13.89 -18.83 12.65
CA VAL A 530 12.59 -18.39 13.15
C VAL A 530 12.22 -19.22 14.37
N TRP A 531 12.07 -18.55 15.49
CA TRP A 531 11.60 -19.15 16.73
C TRP A 531 10.22 -18.61 17.09
N ASN A 532 9.29 -19.50 17.40
CA ASN A 532 7.97 -19.16 17.90
C ASN A 532 7.69 -20.01 19.12
N GLN A 533 7.50 -19.37 20.26
CA GLN A 533 7.15 -20.07 21.49
C GLN A 533 5.83 -20.84 21.29
N LYS A 534 5.81 -22.10 21.72
CA LYS A 534 4.60 -22.91 21.70
C LYS A 534 3.56 -22.30 22.66
N ARG A 535 2.35 -22.12 22.19
CA ARG A 535 1.21 -21.63 22.99
C ARG A 535 0.59 -22.72 23.82
#